data_6bc628e42ce48fb0767f6ab2efe39406
#
_entry.id   6bc628e42ce48fb0767f6ab2efe39406
#
_cell.length_a   1.000
_cell.length_b   1.000
_cell.length_c   1.000
_cell.angle_alpha   90.00
_cell.angle_beta   90.00
_cell.angle_gamma   90.00
#
_symmetry.space_group_name_H-M   'P 1'
#
loop_
_entity.id
_entity.type
_entity.pdbx_description
1 polymer ?
#
loop_
_entity_poly.entity_id
_entity_poly.type
_entity_poly.pdbx_seq_one_letter_code
_entity_poly.pdbx_strand_id
1 'polypeptide(L)'
;MGDLNSYELSTVVNLLQQKLDPTIVIETDLNATPQVLKDILTYLPEHPPYYPKEMLTDKTERFFAAEIIREQILHHYSQEIPYAVEVVIEVFKDSEKIVHISATIYVEKKSQKGILIGKKGEALKQVGIAARRALEAFLGKQVFLEQHVKILPSWRSEPKMLERFGYGN
;
A
#
# COMPACT_ATOMS: atom_id res chain seq x y z
N MET A 1 -2.30 -7.68 7.24
CA MET A 1 -3.53 -7.11 7.84
C MET A 1 -3.05 -6.08 8.84
N GLY A 2 -3.17 -4.79 8.50
CA GLY A 2 -2.79 -3.72 9.44
C GLY A 2 -3.83 -3.65 10.55
N ASP A 3 -3.36 -3.65 11.79
CA ASP A 3 -4.23 -3.44 12.94
C ASP A 3 -4.80 -2.02 12.87
N LEU A 4 -6.11 -1.92 12.69
CA LEU A 4 -6.84 -0.65 12.84
C LEU A 4 -6.56 -0.11 14.24
N ASN A 5 -6.08 1.13 14.33
CA ASN A 5 -5.87 1.75 15.63
C ASN A 5 -7.23 2.05 16.31
N SER A 6 -7.21 2.28 17.62
CA SER A 6 -8.44 2.48 18.41
C SER A 6 -9.30 3.67 17.93
N TYR A 7 -8.70 4.65 17.26
CA TYR A 7 -9.39 5.82 16.68
C TYR A 7 -10.15 5.45 15.41
N GLU A 8 -9.54 4.64 14.54
CA GLU A 8 -10.17 4.14 13.31
C GLU A 8 -11.33 3.20 13.63
N LEU A 9 -11.17 2.33 14.61
CA LEU A 9 -12.23 1.46 15.12
C LEU A 9 -13.42 2.27 15.68
N SER A 10 -13.17 3.30 16.48
CA SER A 10 -14.23 4.14 17.04
C SER A 10 -14.99 4.92 15.96
N THR A 11 -14.28 5.34 14.90
CA THR A 11 -14.90 6.05 13.76
C THR A 11 -15.80 5.10 12.95
N VAL A 12 -15.34 3.88 12.68
CA VAL A 12 -16.14 2.85 11.98
C VAL A 12 -17.37 2.47 12.81
N VAL A 13 -17.23 2.29 14.13
CA VAL A 13 -18.33 1.98 15.03
C VAL A 13 -19.38 3.11 15.06
N ASN A 14 -18.95 4.36 15.15
CA ASN A 14 -19.85 5.51 15.12
C ASN A 14 -20.60 5.63 13.78
N LEU A 15 -19.95 5.36 12.65
CA LEU A 15 -20.59 5.35 11.34
C LEU A 15 -21.60 4.20 11.20
N LEU A 16 -21.29 3.03 11.74
CA LEU A 16 -22.19 1.89 11.74
C LEU A 16 -23.41 2.15 12.66
N GLN A 17 -23.21 2.72 13.85
CA GLN A 17 -24.28 3.08 14.77
C GLN A 17 -25.23 4.14 14.21
N GLN A 18 -24.75 5.05 13.36
CA GLN A 18 -25.61 6.05 12.68
C GLN A 18 -26.50 5.46 11.59
N LYS A 19 -26.13 4.31 11.02
CA LYS A 19 -26.82 3.67 9.89
C LYS A 19 -27.57 2.39 10.26
N LEU A 20 -27.25 1.81 11.40
CA LEU A 20 -27.87 0.59 11.91
C LEU A 20 -28.95 0.95 12.94
N ASP A 21 -29.85 0.00 13.18
CA ASP A 21 -30.87 0.10 14.26
C ASP A 21 -30.19 0.43 15.60
N PRO A 22 -30.66 1.45 16.35
CA PRO A 22 -30.02 1.87 17.60
C PRO A 22 -30.06 0.80 18.70
N THR A 23 -30.73 -0.32 18.49
CA THR A 23 -30.72 -1.47 19.41
C THR A 23 -29.51 -2.37 19.23
N ILE A 24 -28.68 -2.15 18.19
CA ILE A 24 -27.49 -2.95 17.95
C ILE A 24 -26.34 -2.42 18.79
N VAL A 25 -25.93 -3.17 19.80
CA VAL A 25 -24.76 -2.88 20.63
C VAL A 25 -23.54 -3.57 20.01
N ILE A 26 -22.55 -2.78 19.59
CA ILE A 26 -21.27 -3.29 19.10
C ILE A 26 -20.25 -3.11 20.23
N GLU A 27 -19.81 -4.22 20.82
CA GLU A 27 -18.72 -4.21 21.80
C GLU A 27 -17.37 -4.03 21.07
N THR A 28 -16.60 -3.04 21.52
CA THR A 28 -15.30 -2.68 20.93
C THR A 28 -14.16 -3.02 21.90
N ASP A 29 -13.94 -4.30 22.17
CA ASP A 29 -12.70 -4.79 22.76
C ASP A 29 -11.75 -5.22 21.64
N LEU A 30 -10.45 -4.99 21.81
CA LEU A 30 -9.39 -5.43 20.86
C LEU A 30 -9.42 -6.95 20.61
N ASN A 31 -9.96 -7.73 21.54
CA ASN A 31 -10.15 -9.16 21.40
C ASN A 31 -11.49 -9.54 20.75
N ALA A 32 -12.41 -8.59 20.56
CA ALA A 32 -13.74 -8.81 20.01
C ALA A 32 -13.82 -8.77 18.49
N THR A 33 -12.69 -8.55 17.78
CA THR A 33 -12.64 -8.44 16.31
C THR A 33 -13.39 -9.58 15.57
N PRO A 34 -13.26 -10.87 15.94
CA PRO A 34 -14.00 -11.94 15.29
C PRO A 34 -15.51 -11.87 15.55
N GLN A 35 -15.93 -11.47 16.74
CA GLN A 35 -17.33 -11.33 17.08
C GLN A 35 -17.96 -10.13 16.38
N VAL A 36 -17.28 -8.98 16.37
CA VAL A 36 -17.71 -7.79 15.63
C VAL A 36 -17.90 -8.09 14.15
N LEU A 37 -16.96 -8.82 13.53
CA LEU A 37 -17.09 -9.23 12.14
C LEU A 37 -18.30 -10.13 11.91
N LYS A 38 -18.56 -11.08 12.81
CA LYS A 38 -19.73 -11.97 12.75
C LYS A 38 -21.03 -11.19 12.87
N ASP A 39 -21.07 -10.20 13.78
CA ASP A 39 -22.25 -9.37 13.98
C ASP A 39 -22.49 -8.48 12.75
N ILE A 40 -21.46 -7.86 12.19
CA ILE A 40 -21.54 -7.11 10.93
C ILE A 40 -22.13 -7.99 9.83
N LEU A 41 -21.60 -9.20 9.64
CA LEU A 41 -22.07 -10.13 8.61
C LEU A 41 -23.53 -10.55 8.81
N THR A 42 -24.00 -10.61 10.06
CA THR A 42 -25.41 -10.96 10.40
C THR A 42 -26.38 -9.85 10.01
N TYR A 43 -25.97 -8.58 10.12
CA TYR A 43 -26.80 -7.41 9.84
C TYR A 43 -26.64 -6.83 8.44
N LEU A 44 -25.64 -7.29 7.67
CA LEU A 44 -25.51 -6.88 6.28
C LEU A 44 -26.63 -7.54 5.44
N PRO A 45 -27.36 -6.75 4.62
CA PRO A 45 -28.33 -7.32 3.70
C PRO A 45 -27.63 -8.16 2.64
N GLU A 46 -28.24 -9.29 2.27
CA GLU A 46 -27.78 -10.04 1.10
C GLU A 46 -27.93 -9.17 -0.15
N HIS A 47 -26.83 -9.02 -0.88
CA HIS A 47 -26.81 -8.27 -2.12
C HIS A 47 -26.03 -9.08 -3.17
N PRO A 48 -26.43 -9.04 -4.45
CA PRO A 48 -25.61 -9.57 -5.53
C PRO A 48 -24.20 -8.92 -5.48
N PRO A 49 -23.14 -9.66 -5.82
CA PRO A 49 -21.80 -9.11 -5.79
C PRO A 49 -21.71 -7.89 -6.71
N TYR A 50 -21.14 -6.79 -6.19
CA TYR A 50 -20.90 -5.55 -6.95
C TYR A 50 -19.87 -5.74 -8.06
N TYR A 51 -19.00 -6.76 -7.91
CA TYR A 51 -17.95 -7.11 -8.87
C TYR A 51 -18.07 -8.60 -9.23
N PRO A 52 -17.65 -9.01 -10.43
CA PRO A 52 -17.52 -10.42 -10.78
C PRO A 52 -16.71 -11.18 -9.74
N LYS A 53 -17.12 -12.40 -9.39
CA LYS A 53 -16.45 -13.19 -8.33
C LYS A 53 -14.97 -13.48 -8.62
N GLU A 54 -14.60 -13.47 -9.90
CA GLU A 54 -13.24 -13.67 -10.39
C GLU A 54 -12.38 -12.39 -10.30
N MET A 55 -13.01 -11.23 -10.08
CA MET A 55 -12.33 -9.95 -9.98
C MET A 55 -12.03 -9.65 -8.50
N LEU A 56 -10.81 -9.94 -8.08
CA LEU A 56 -10.35 -9.62 -6.72
C LEU A 56 -10.10 -8.12 -6.51
N THR A 57 -9.81 -7.38 -7.58
CA THR A 57 -9.47 -5.95 -7.54
C THR A 57 -9.59 -5.32 -8.93
N ASP A 58 -9.82 -4.01 -8.96
CA ASP A 58 -9.74 -3.16 -10.15
C ASP A 58 -8.32 -2.62 -10.41
N LYS A 59 -7.40 -2.86 -9.48
CA LYS A 59 -6.03 -2.37 -9.57
C LYS A 59 -5.16 -3.23 -10.48
N THR A 60 -4.23 -2.59 -11.17
CA THR A 60 -3.29 -3.25 -12.08
C THR A 60 -2.13 -3.89 -11.31
N GLU A 61 -1.43 -4.85 -11.93
CA GLU A 61 -0.19 -5.44 -11.39
C GLU A 61 0.88 -4.37 -11.13
N ARG A 62 0.91 -3.30 -11.92
CA ARG A 62 1.78 -2.14 -11.68
C ARG A 62 1.51 -1.46 -10.34
N PHE A 63 0.24 -1.32 -9.97
CA PHE A 63 -0.14 -0.77 -8.68
C PHE A 63 0.39 -1.66 -7.55
N PHE A 64 0.14 -2.95 -7.60
CA PHE A 64 0.64 -3.88 -6.59
C PHE A 64 2.17 -3.92 -6.53
N ALA A 65 2.85 -3.84 -7.67
CA ALA A 65 4.30 -3.77 -7.70
C ALA A 65 4.83 -2.50 -6.99
N ALA A 66 4.20 -1.35 -7.18
CA ALA A 66 4.55 -0.12 -6.47
C ALA A 66 4.32 -0.26 -4.96
N GLU A 67 3.17 -0.80 -4.55
CA GLU A 67 2.82 -1.00 -3.14
C GLU A 67 3.74 -2.00 -2.44
N ILE A 68 4.10 -3.11 -3.09
CA ILE A 68 5.07 -4.08 -2.56
C ILE A 68 6.44 -3.43 -2.33
N ILE A 69 6.92 -2.60 -3.26
CA ILE A 69 8.18 -1.88 -3.08
C ILE A 69 8.05 -0.88 -1.93
N ARG A 70 6.93 -0.14 -1.83
CA ARG A 70 6.65 0.82 -0.77
C ARG A 70 6.59 0.13 0.59
N GLU A 71 5.97 -1.03 0.69
CA GLU A 71 5.93 -1.86 1.89
C GLU A 71 7.35 -2.23 2.37
N GLN A 72 8.24 -2.63 1.46
CA GLN A 72 9.62 -2.92 1.83
C GLN A 72 10.38 -1.69 2.31
N ILE A 73 10.07 -0.50 1.80
CA ILE A 73 10.60 0.76 2.33
C ILE A 73 10.08 0.99 3.76
N LEU A 74 8.79 0.76 4.02
CA LEU A 74 8.19 0.82 5.36
C LEU A 74 8.90 -0.09 6.37
N HIS A 75 9.27 -1.29 5.96
CA HIS A 75 9.95 -2.26 6.82
C HIS A 75 11.42 -1.95 7.09
N HIS A 76 12.11 -1.31 6.15
CA HIS A 76 13.56 -1.09 6.23
C HIS A 76 13.95 0.29 6.78
N TYR A 77 13.03 1.25 6.76
CA TYR A 77 13.30 2.61 7.23
C TYR A 77 12.32 3.00 8.34
N SER A 78 12.72 3.97 9.13
CA SER A 78 11.94 4.52 10.25
C SER A 78 11.77 6.03 10.09
N GLN A 79 11.11 6.64 11.08
CA GLN A 79 10.86 8.08 11.16
C GLN A 79 10.04 8.59 9.95
N GLU A 80 10.46 9.68 9.32
CA GLU A 80 9.71 10.32 8.23
C GLU A 80 9.91 9.68 6.85
N ILE A 81 10.93 8.83 6.66
CA ILE A 81 11.26 8.29 5.32
C ILE A 81 10.10 7.52 4.71
N PRO A 82 9.45 6.56 5.40
CA PRO A 82 8.33 5.80 4.84
C PRO A 82 7.18 6.68 4.35
N TYR A 83 6.94 7.79 5.02
CA TYR A 83 5.83 8.71 4.72
C TYR A 83 6.20 9.80 3.71
N ALA A 84 7.46 9.88 3.33
CA ALA A 84 7.99 10.90 2.43
C ALA A 84 8.31 10.37 1.04
N VAL A 85 8.00 9.09 0.77
CA VAL A 85 8.30 8.44 -0.50
C VAL A 85 7.05 8.23 -1.33
N GLU A 86 7.22 8.32 -2.64
CA GLU A 86 6.26 7.84 -3.63
C GLU A 86 6.96 6.89 -4.58
N VAL A 87 6.32 5.78 -4.92
CA VAL A 87 6.88 4.75 -5.80
C VAL A 87 6.09 4.70 -7.11
N VAL A 88 6.77 4.97 -8.21
CA VAL A 88 6.19 4.92 -9.54
C VAL A 88 6.86 3.82 -10.36
N ILE A 89 6.07 2.93 -10.94
CA ILE A 89 6.55 1.93 -11.87
C ILE A 89 6.64 2.55 -13.27
N GLU A 90 7.84 2.86 -13.71
CA GLU A 90 8.09 3.43 -15.03
C GLU A 90 7.98 2.35 -16.12
N VAL A 91 8.55 1.18 -15.88
CA VAL A 91 8.51 0.04 -16.80
C VAL A 91 7.96 -1.18 -16.06
N PHE A 92 6.97 -1.82 -16.68
CA PHE A 92 6.48 -3.14 -16.29
C PHE A 92 6.32 -3.94 -17.58
N LYS A 93 7.25 -4.85 -17.82
CA LYS A 93 7.27 -5.69 -19.02
C LYS A 93 7.21 -7.14 -18.60
N ASP A 94 6.04 -7.72 -18.71
CA ASP A 94 5.84 -9.15 -18.47
C ASP A 94 6.28 -9.95 -19.70
N SER A 95 7.16 -10.91 -19.45
CA SER A 95 7.60 -11.88 -20.44
C SER A 95 7.29 -13.28 -19.91
N GLU A 96 7.39 -14.29 -20.75
CA GLU A 96 7.00 -15.66 -20.40
C GLU A 96 7.69 -16.17 -19.11
N LYS A 97 8.98 -15.89 -18.92
CA LYS A 97 9.77 -16.39 -17.80
C LYS A 97 10.17 -15.35 -16.76
N ILE A 98 10.22 -14.08 -17.14
CA ILE A 98 10.74 -13.00 -16.30
C ILE A 98 9.95 -11.72 -16.48
N VAL A 99 9.68 -11.04 -15.39
CA VAL A 99 9.07 -9.70 -15.40
C VAL A 99 10.16 -8.66 -15.16
N HIS A 100 10.28 -7.70 -16.08
CA HIS A 100 11.19 -6.56 -15.93
C HIS A 100 10.42 -5.38 -15.35
N ILE A 101 10.88 -4.90 -14.19
CA ILE A 101 10.29 -3.77 -13.47
C ILE A 101 11.35 -2.71 -13.27
N SER A 102 11.06 -1.47 -13.69
CA SER A 102 11.85 -0.30 -13.34
C SER A 102 11.00 0.65 -12.51
N ALA A 103 11.43 0.92 -11.28
CA ALA A 103 10.75 1.74 -10.31
C ALA A 103 11.53 3.02 -10.01
N THR A 104 10.84 4.15 -9.97
CA THR A 104 11.38 5.41 -9.45
C THR A 104 10.77 5.70 -8.09
N ILE A 105 11.61 5.88 -7.09
CA ILE A 105 11.26 6.28 -5.73
C ILE A 105 11.50 7.77 -5.62
N TYR A 106 10.43 8.55 -5.47
CA TYR A 106 10.50 10.00 -5.30
C TYR A 106 10.58 10.34 -3.83
N VAL A 107 11.44 11.31 -3.51
CA VAL A 107 11.58 11.93 -2.19
C VAL A 107 11.60 13.45 -2.32
N GLU A 108 11.28 14.19 -1.25
CA GLU A 108 11.23 15.64 -1.31
C GLU A 108 12.61 16.30 -1.12
N LYS A 109 13.49 15.68 -0.31
CA LYS A 109 14.74 16.30 0.15
C LYS A 109 15.97 15.48 -0.22
N LYS A 110 17.10 16.16 -0.40
CA LYS A 110 18.39 15.53 -0.65
C LYS A 110 18.85 14.64 0.51
N SER A 111 18.54 15.03 1.77
CA SER A 111 18.81 14.22 2.96
C SER A 111 18.07 12.89 2.92
N GLN A 112 16.78 12.90 2.57
CA GLN A 112 15.95 11.70 2.43
C GLN A 112 16.52 10.76 1.35
N LYS A 113 16.92 11.31 0.18
CA LYS A 113 17.61 10.53 -0.86
C LYS A 113 18.88 9.87 -0.32
N GLY A 114 19.69 10.61 0.46
CA GLY A 114 20.91 10.09 1.07
C GLY A 114 20.65 8.92 2.01
N ILE A 115 19.63 9.05 2.87
CA ILE A 115 19.21 7.99 3.81
C ILE A 115 18.72 6.76 3.04
N LEU A 116 17.88 6.97 2.03
CA LEU A 116 17.27 5.90 1.24
C LEU A 116 18.31 5.09 0.46
N ILE A 117 19.30 5.75 -0.11
CA ILE A 117 20.40 5.08 -0.82
C ILE A 117 21.36 4.40 0.18
N GLY A 118 21.66 5.09 1.28
CA GLY A 118 22.60 4.61 2.27
C GLY A 118 24.06 4.63 1.84
N LYS A 119 24.95 4.15 2.69
CA LYS A 119 26.39 4.12 2.41
C LYS A 119 26.67 3.19 1.22
N LYS A 120 27.25 3.73 0.16
CA LYS A 120 27.57 3.00 -1.08
C LYS A 120 26.36 2.28 -1.73
N GLY A 121 25.13 2.72 -1.46
CA GLY A 121 23.92 2.12 -2.02
C GLY A 121 23.42 0.87 -1.28
N GLU A 122 24.03 0.50 -0.16
CA GLU A 122 23.72 -0.79 0.50
C GLU A 122 22.29 -0.82 1.06
N ALA A 123 21.79 0.28 1.62
CA ALA A 123 20.42 0.31 2.14
C ALA A 123 19.37 0.10 1.03
N LEU A 124 19.50 0.81 -0.08
CA LEU A 124 18.60 0.64 -1.23
C LEU A 124 18.71 -0.76 -1.84
N LYS A 125 19.90 -1.34 -1.85
CA LYS A 125 20.11 -2.72 -2.31
C LYS A 125 19.36 -3.73 -1.45
N GLN A 126 19.36 -3.59 -0.13
CA GLN A 126 18.61 -4.48 0.78
C GLN A 126 17.10 -4.38 0.52
N VAL A 127 16.56 -3.18 0.39
CA VAL A 127 15.17 -2.97 -0.03
C VAL A 127 14.89 -3.65 -1.37
N GLY A 128 15.79 -3.49 -2.35
CA GLY A 128 15.65 -4.11 -3.66
C GLY A 128 15.60 -5.64 -3.61
N ILE A 129 16.44 -6.25 -2.78
CA ILE A 129 16.45 -7.71 -2.59
C ILE A 129 15.12 -8.18 -1.97
N ALA A 130 14.65 -7.48 -0.93
CA ALA A 130 13.40 -7.82 -0.25
C ALA A 130 12.19 -7.61 -1.19
N ALA A 131 12.12 -6.48 -1.86
CA ALA A 131 11.07 -6.15 -2.82
C ALA A 131 11.02 -7.16 -3.99
N ARG A 132 12.18 -7.52 -4.55
CA ARG A 132 12.25 -8.51 -5.62
C ARG A 132 11.66 -9.85 -5.18
N ARG A 133 12.04 -10.36 -3.99
CA ARG A 133 11.50 -11.63 -3.46
C ARG A 133 9.99 -11.57 -3.25
N ALA A 134 9.48 -10.48 -2.72
CA ALA A 134 8.04 -10.29 -2.52
C ALA A 134 7.29 -10.21 -3.86
N LEU A 135 7.87 -9.52 -4.86
CA LEU A 135 7.33 -9.45 -6.22
C LEU A 135 7.34 -10.81 -6.92
N GLU A 136 8.41 -11.59 -6.78
CA GLU A 136 8.49 -12.96 -7.31
C GLU A 136 7.42 -13.88 -6.70
N ALA A 137 7.19 -13.75 -5.39
CA ALA A 137 6.11 -14.49 -4.71
C ALA A 137 4.71 -14.07 -5.18
N PHE A 138 4.49 -12.77 -5.40
CA PHE A 138 3.22 -12.23 -5.88
C PHE A 138 2.92 -12.60 -7.33
N LEU A 139 3.92 -12.45 -8.21
CA LEU A 139 3.75 -12.65 -9.67
C LEU A 139 3.92 -14.11 -10.11
N GLY A 140 4.46 -14.97 -9.26
CA GLY A 140 4.75 -16.37 -9.60
C GLY A 140 5.85 -16.55 -10.66
N LYS A 141 6.65 -15.53 -10.93
CA LYS A 141 7.68 -15.46 -11.96
C LYS A 141 8.97 -14.84 -11.41
N GLN A 142 10.09 -15.05 -12.09
CA GLN A 142 11.31 -14.33 -11.80
C GLN A 142 11.13 -12.82 -12.08
N VAL A 143 11.76 -11.98 -11.25
CA VAL A 143 11.69 -10.53 -11.39
C VAL A 143 13.08 -9.93 -11.52
N PHE A 144 13.28 -9.14 -12.56
CA PHE A 144 14.39 -8.21 -12.68
C PHE A 144 13.92 -6.82 -12.24
N LEU A 145 14.42 -6.35 -11.09
CA LEU A 145 14.01 -5.09 -10.48
C LEU A 145 15.14 -4.06 -10.55
N GLU A 146 14.86 -2.94 -11.22
CA GLU A 146 15.69 -1.74 -11.19
C GLU A 146 15.02 -0.67 -10.32
N GLN A 147 15.81 -0.01 -9.47
CA GLN A 147 15.32 1.04 -8.58
C GLN A 147 16.14 2.33 -8.75
N HIS A 148 15.45 3.45 -8.93
CA HIS A 148 16.02 4.78 -9.03
C HIS A 148 15.45 5.70 -7.96
N VAL A 149 16.28 6.54 -7.35
CA VAL A 149 15.83 7.53 -6.38
C VAL A 149 15.96 8.93 -6.96
N LYS A 150 14.84 9.63 -7.08
CA LYS A 150 14.76 11.01 -7.59
C LYS A 150 14.25 11.97 -6.53
N ILE A 151 14.75 13.21 -6.56
CA ILE A 151 14.22 14.29 -5.71
C ILE A 151 13.13 15.01 -6.48
N LEU A 152 11.98 15.13 -5.87
CA LEU A 152 10.86 15.92 -6.37
C LEU A 152 10.36 16.81 -5.22
N PRO A 153 10.86 18.07 -5.14
CA PRO A 153 10.54 18.96 -4.03
C PRO A 153 9.05 19.23 -3.91
N SER A 154 8.54 19.22 -2.69
CA SER A 154 7.16 19.60 -2.34
C SER A 154 6.05 18.86 -3.10
N TRP A 155 6.33 17.68 -3.64
CA TRP A 155 5.37 16.94 -4.45
C TRP A 155 4.04 16.66 -3.72
N ARG A 156 4.09 16.49 -2.39
CA ARG A 156 2.90 16.25 -1.55
C ARG A 156 1.99 17.49 -1.40
N SER A 157 2.51 18.66 -1.68
CA SER A 157 1.77 19.93 -1.61
C SER A 157 1.35 20.43 -2.99
N GLU A 158 1.72 19.73 -4.06
CA GLU A 158 1.44 20.14 -5.44
C GLU A 158 0.28 19.31 -6.03
N PRO A 159 -0.92 19.89 -6.24
CA PRO A 159 -2.09 19.15 -6.70
C PRO A 159 -1.87 18.35 -7.98
N LYS A 160 -1.12 18.91 -8.95
CA LYS A 160 -0.79 18.24 -10.22
C LYS A 160 0.06 16.98 -10.01
N MET A 161 0.96 16.99 -9.00
CA MET A 161 1.78 15.82 -8.70
C MET A 161 0.97 14.76 -7.98
N LEU A 162 0.09 15.16 -7.07
CA LEU A 162 -0.83 14.24 -6.41
C LEU A 162 -1.76 13.55 -7.41
N GLU A 163 -2.34 14.30 -8.35
CA GLU A 163 -3.15 13.74 -9.43
C GLU A 163 -2.34 12.76 -10.29
N ARG A 164 -1.11 13.13 -10.67
CA ARG A 164 -0.20 12.26 -11.45
C ARG A 164 0.12 10.96 -10.73
N PHE A 165 0.21 10.97 -9.42
CA PHE A 165 0.49 9.80 -8.59
C PHE A 165 -0.78 9.01 -8.21
N GLY A 166 -1.94 9.45 -8.70
CA GLY A 166 -3.21 8.76 -8.47
C GLY A 166 -3.94 9.12 -7.17
N TYR A 167 -3.53 10.21 -6.51
CA TYR A 167 -4.21 10.75 -5.32
C TYR A 167 -5.34 11.75 -5.65
N GLY A 168 -5.65 11.95 -6.92
CA GLY A 168 -6.81 12.74 -7.36
C GLY A 168 -8.10 11.91 -7.28
N ASN A 169 -9.19 12.57 -6.85
CA ASN A 169 -10.54 12.01 -6.94
C ASN A 169 -11.02 11.95 -8.40
#